data_4f3cff9091780577d1bc800156670e3f
#
_entry.id   4f3cff9091780577d1bc800156670e3f
#
_cell.length_a   1.000
_cell.length_b   1.000
_cell.length_c   1.000
_cell.angle_alpha   90.00
_cell.angle_beta   90.00
_cell.angle_gamma   90.00
#
_symmetry.space_group_name_H-M   'P 1'
#
loop_
_entity.id
_entity.type
_entity.pdbx_description
1 polymer ?
#
loop_
_entity_poly.entity_id
_entity_poly.type
_entity_poly.pdbx_seq_one_letter_code
_entity_poly.pdbx_strand_id
1 'polypeptide(L)'
;TDLLLADNFSRAAQSCNLKHIVYVGGILPKDNLNISKHLLSRFEVEKVLGSRNTPVTAVRAGIIIGPGGSSFRIVTNLVKNLPVMACPKWTKSKNQPIDLRVALKSIHQIIGNKNYYNNPIEIGGSEVVTYMDILKITAREMEKKRWIFSIPFFSLGMSKLWVGLFSGSNSNFVSPLIESLRHDMTLNSKVIVKDLPDYSIKETIKRALDKNIKIPTVPTGLAQTKDKNTVRSVQRISNPSKKTA
;
A
#
# COMPACT_ATOMS: atom_id res chain seq x y z
N THR A 1 9.08 -3.96 15.16
CA THR A 1 9.12 -2.47 15.06
C THR A 1 7.76 -1.91 14.71
N ASP A 2 7.10 -2.41 13.66
CA ASP A 2 5.79 -1.90 13.21
C ASP A 2 4.70 -2.11 14.27
N LEU A 3 4.70 -3.24 14.97
CA LEU A 3 3.75 -3.54 16.04
C LEU A 3 3.91 -2.61 17.25
N LEU A 4 5.14 -2.28 17.61
CA LEU A 4 5.40 -1.33 18.70
C LEU A 4 4.89 0.08 18.36
N LEU A 5 5.09 0.51 17.10
CA LEU A 5 4.57 1.78 16.62
C LEU A 5 3.03 1.79 16.61
N ALA A 6 2.41 0.70 16.20
CA ALA A 6 0.96 0.55 16.21
C ALA A 6 0.39 0.58 17.64
N ASP A 7 1.03 -0.09 18.60
CA ASP A 7 0.62 -0.08 20.00
C ASP A 7 0.75 1.33 20.62
N ASN A 8 1.88 2.00 20.39
CA ASN A 8 2.08 3.37 20.86
C ASN A 8 1.04 4.33 20.26
N PHE A 9 0.75 4.19 18.96
CA PHE A 9 -0.28 4.99 18.29
C PHE A 9 -1.68 4.71 18.89
N SER A 10 -2.01 3.45 19.09
CA SER A 10 -3.30 3.03 19.66
C SER A 10 -3.49 3.56 21.11
N ARG A 11 -2.41 3.53 21.91
CA ARG A 11 -2.42 4.15 23.26
C ARG A 11 -2.67 5.65 23.21
N ALA A 12 -1.92 6.35 22.35
CA ALA A 12 -2.09 7.80 22.20
C ALA A 12 -3.49 8.15 21.69
N ALA A 13 -4.02 7.41 20.71
CA ALA A 13 -5.36 7.58 20.19
C ALA A 13 -6.44 7.46 21.28
N GLN A 14 -6.31 6.46 22.15
CA GLN A 14 -7.20 6.27 23.30
C GLN A 14 -7.06 7.41 24.30
N SER A 15 -5.85 7.82 24.66
CA SER A 15 -5.60 8.91 25.62
C SER A 15 -6.13 10.26 25.15
N CYS A 16 -6.12 10.49 23.82
CA CYS A 16 -6.66 11.71 23.20
C CYS A 16 -8.15 11.61 22.84
N ASN A 17 -8.83 10.53 23.22
CA ASN A 17 -10.23 10.27 22.86
C ASN A 17 -10.47 10.40 21.34
N LEU A 18 -9.56 9.89 20.52
CA LEU A 18 -9.69 9.91 19.08
C LEU A 18 -10.94 9.14 18.66
N LYS A 19 -11.74 9.72 17.77
CA LYS A 19 -13.06 9.17 17.42
C LYS A 19 -13.00 8.03 16.43
N HIS A 20 -11.97 7.97 15.59
CA HIS A 20 -11.83 6.95 14.55
C HIS A 20 -10.40 6.87 14.04
N ILE A 21 -9.92 5.65 13.80
CA ILE A 21 -8.67 5.35 13.12
C ILE A 21 -9.00 4.69 11.79
N VAL A 22 -8.46 5.22 10.69
CA VAL A 22 -8.51 4.56 9.38
C VAL A 22 -7.10 4.11 9.03
N TYR A 23 -6.92 2.79 8.91
CA TYR A 23 -5.64 2.17 8.58
C TYR A 23 -5.68 1.62 7.15
N VAL A 24 -4.70 2.00 6.32
CA VAL A 24 -4.60 1.49 4.96
C VAL A 24 -3.65 0.30 4.93
N GLY A 25 -4.21 -0.86 4.70
CA GLY A 25 -3.50 -2.15 4.58
C GLY A 25 -3.57 -2.72 3.17
N GLY A 26 -3.16 -3.98 3.02
CA GLY A 26 -3.29 -4.76 1.78
C GLY A 26 -4.45 -5.75 1.83
N ILE A 27 -4.98 -6.11 0.67
CA ILE A 27 -5.93 -7.23 0.54
C ILE A 27 -5.24 -8.51 1.01
N LEU A 28 -5.94 -9.30 1.81
CA LEU A 28 -5.45 -10.59 2.26
C LEU A 28 -5.81 -11.67 1.23
N PRO A 29 -4.90 -12.62 0.93
CA PRO A 29 -5.21 -13.73 0.05
C PRO A 29 -6.31 -14.61 0.67
N LYS A 30 -7.12 -15.24 -0.19
CA LYS A 30 -8.20 -16.15 0.24
C LYS A 30 -7.67 -17.35 1.02
N ASP A 31 -6.52 -17.87 0.59
CA ASP A 31 -5.86 -19.01 1.22
C ASP A 31 -4.87 -18.50 2.26
N ASN A 32 -5.27 -18.52 3.53
CA ASN A 32 -4.46 -18.06 4.67
C ASN A 32 -3.20 -18.91 4.93
N LEU A 33 -2.98 -20.02 4.20
CA LEU A 33 -1.96 -21.02 4.51
C LEU A 33 -0.52 -20.57 4.22
N ASN A 34 -0.31 -19.52 3.40
CA ASN A 34 1.04 -19.05 3.02
C ASN A 34 1.13 -17.54 2.87
N ILE A 35 0.57 -16.79 3.82
CA ILE A 35 0.65 -15.32 3.77
C ILE A 35 2.12 -14.87 3.86
N SER A 36 2.54 -13.96 2.98
CA SER A 36 3.87 -13.38 3.06
C SER A 36 4.10 -12.66 4.39
N LYS A 37 5.33 -12.66 4.89
CA LYS A 37 5.70 -11.95 6.15
C LYS A 37 5.27 -10.48 6.13
N HIS A 38 5.32 -9.85 4.96
CA HIS A 38 4.89 -8.46 4.80
C HIS A 38 3.38 -8.28 4.99
N LEU A 39 2.56 -9.13 4.38
CA LEU A 39 1.10 -9.07 4.54
C LEU A 39 0.69 -9.46 5.95
N LEU A 40 1.36 -10.45 6.54
CA LEU A 40 1.13 -10.85 7.93
C LEU A 40 1.41 -9.67 8.89
N SER A 41 2.56 -9.00 8.74
CA SER A 41 2.88 -7.83 9.56
C SER A 41 1.84 -6.71 9.42
N ARG A 42 1.32 -6.46 8.22
CA ARG A 42 0.23 -5.49 8.01
C ARG A 42 -1.06 -5.90 8.71
N PHE A 43 -1.39 -7.18 8.68
CA PHE A 43 -2.56 -7.71 9.37
C PHE A 43 -2.40 -7.64 10.90
N GLU A 44 -1.22 -7.94 11.42
CA GLU A 44 -0.92 -7.81 12.85
C GLU A 44 -1.03 -6.35 13.33
N VAL A 45 -0.53 -5.39 12.55
CA VAL A 45 -0.71 -3.96 12.82
C VAL A 45 -2.19 -3.58 12.88
N GLU A 46 -3.01 -4.08 11.95
CA GLU A 46 -4.46 -3.88 11.97
C GLU A 46 -5.07 -4.36 13.29
N LYS A 47 -4.69 -5.56 13.75
CA LYS A 47 -5.17 -6.13 15.03
C LYS A 47 -4.73 -5.32 16.24
N VAL A 48 -3.47 -4.88 16.27
CA VAL A 48 -2.95 -4.05 17.37
C VAL A 48 -3.64 -2.69 17.42
N LEU A 49 -3.88 -2.05 16.29
CA LEU A 49 -4.64 -0.79 16.25
C LEU A 49 -6.06 -0.95 16.79
N GLY A 50 -6.71 -2.08 16.47
CA GLY A 50 -8.08 -2.39 16.92
C GLY A 50 -8.18 -3.02 18.32
N SER A 51 -7.07 -3.16 19.06
CA SER A 51 -7.07 -3.79 20.39
C SER A 51 -7.61 -2.92 21.53
N ARG A 52 -7.92 -1.66 21.25
CA ARG A 52 -8.38 -0.66 22.24
C ARG A 52 -9.75 -0.10 21.88
N ASN A 53 -10.26 0.82 22.72
CA ASN A 53 -11.61 1.36 22.60
C ASN A 53 -11.82 2.34 21.43
N THR A 54 -10.73 2.85 20.81
CA THR A 54 -10.86 3.70 19.63
C THR A 54 -11.30 2.86 18.42
N PRO A 55 -12.43 3.18 17.77
CA PRO A 55 -12.88 2.42 16.59
C PRO A 55 -11.86 2.47 15.46
N VAL A 56 -11.63 1.33 14.80
CA VAL A 56 -10.70 1.21 13.71
C VAL A 56 -11.40 0.66 12.46
N THR A 57 -11.15 1.27 11.31
CA THR A 57 -11.49 0.69 10.01
C THR A 57 -10.23 0.39 9.24
N ALA A 58 -9.99 -0.86 8.94
CA ALA A 58 -8.91 -1.28 8.06
C ALA A 58 -9.38 -1.22 6.60
N VAL A 59 -8.79 -0.32 5.83
CA VAL A 59 -9.03 -0.21 4.38
C VAL A 59 -7.99 -1.07 3.68
N ARG A 60 -8.38 -2.24 3.22
CA ARG A 60 -7.52 -3.19 2.52
C ARG A 60 -7.60 -2.92 1.02
N ALA A 61 -6.52 -2.44 0.45
CA ALA A 61 -6.45 -2.09 -0.96
C ALA A 61 -5.53 -3.04 -1.73
N GLY A 62 -5.85 -3.25 -3.01
CA GLY A 62 -4.92 -3.77 -4.00
C GLY A 62 -3.84 -2.73 -4.34
N ILE A 63 -3.22 -2.86 -5.51
CA ILE A 63 -2.28 -1.83 -5.96
C ILE A 63 -3.03 -0.52 -6.19
N ILE A 64 -2.65 0.52 -5.44
CA ILE A 64 -3.11 1.89 -5.70
C ILE A 64 -2.22 2.49 -6.79
N ILE A 65 -2.82 2.81 -7.93
CA ILE A 65 -2.14 3.40 -9.07
C ILE A 65 -2.45 4.91 -9.12
N GLY A 66 -1.39 5.70 -9.09
CA GLY A 66 -1.49 7.15 -9.16
C GLY A 66 -0.13 7.81 -9.38
N PRO A 67 -0.11 9.12 -9.68
CA PRO A 67 1.12 9.87 -9.87
C PRO A 67 2.02 9.76 -8.64
N GLY A 68 3.31 9.48 -8.83
CA GLY A 68 4.31 9.40 -7.75
C GLY A 68 4.21 8.20 -6.81
N GLY A 69 3.23 7.31 -6.98
CA GLY A 69 3.08 6.10 -6.17
C GLY A 69 4.27 5.17 -6.29
N SER A 70 4.84 4.73 -5.15
CA SER A 70 6.06 3.91 -5.13
C SER A 70 5.93 2.59 -5.89
N SER A 71 4.80 1.88 -5.73
CA SER A 71 4.55 0.61 -6.42
C SER A 71 4.42 0.80 -7.93
N PHE A 72 3.69 1.81 -8.38
CA PHE A 72 3.55 2.09 -9.81
C PHE A 72 4.85 2.62 -10.43
N ARG A 73 5.67 3.33 -9.67
CA ARG A 73 7.00 3.76 -10.11
C ARG A 73 7.92 2.58 -10.43
N ILE A 74 7.83 1.47 -9.69
CA ILE A 74 8.56 0.23 -10.04
C ILE A 74 8.14 -0.24 -11.43
N VAL A 75 6.83 -0.33 -11.70
CA VAL A 75 6.28 -0.73 -13.00
C VAL A 75 6.78 0.18 -14.12
N THR A 76 6.68 1.50 -13.94
CA THR A 76 7.11 2.48 -14.95
C THR A 76 8.62 2.40 -15.21
N ASN A 77 9.43 2.21 -14.17
CA ASN A 77 10.88 2.06 -14.33
C ASN A 77 11.27 0.77 -15.05
N LEU A 78 10.60 -0.35 -14.76
CA LEU A 78 10.80 -1.60 -15.50
C LEU A 78 10.49 -1.41 -16.99
N VAL A 79 9.32 -0.83 -17.30
CA VAL A 79 8.93 -0.54 -18.68
C VAL A 79 9.88 0.44 -19.36
N LYS A 80 10.40 1.42 -18.63
CA LYS A 80 11.33 2.43 -19.15
C LYS A 80 12.68 1.84 -19.52
N ASN A 81 13.20 0.98 -18.65
CA ASN A 81 14.59 0.53 -18.71
C ASN A 81 14.78 -0.80 -19.42
N LEU A 82 13.74 -1.67 -19.50
CA LEU A 82 13.87 -3.01 -20.05
C LEU A 82 13.15 -3.15 -21.40
N PRO A 83 13.86 -3.29 -22.52
CA PRO A 83 13.26 -3.58 -23.82
C PRO A 83 12.67 -4.99 -23.88
N VAL A 84 13.27 -5.94 -23.18
CA VAL A 84 12.83 -7.34 -23.08
C VAL A 84 12.62 -7.68 -21.61
N MET A 85 11.43 -8.17 -21.27
CA MET A 85 11.05 -8.54 -19.91
C MET A 85 10.65 -10.02 -19.84
N ALA A 86 11.55 -10.85 -19.35
CA ALA A 86 11.29 -12.24 -19.00
C ALA A 86 10.64 -12.27 -17.61
N CYS A 87 9.32 -12.37 -17.57
CA CYS A 87 8.53 -12.23 -16.35
C CYS A 87 8.44 -13.55 -15.58
N PRO A 88 8.72 -13.54 -14.27
CA PRO A 88 8.53 -14.70 -13.39
C PRO A 88 7.07 -15.13 -13.31
N LYS A 89 6.85 -16.40 -12.90
CA LYS A 89 5.49 -16.98 -12.78
C LYS A 89 4.52 -16.14 -11.92
N TRP A 90 5.00 -15.50 -10.86
CA TRP A 90 4.18 -14.67 -9.99
C TRP A 90 3.56 -13.43 -10.68
N THR A 91 4.09 -13.01 -11.82
CA THR A 91 3.49 -11.91 -12.60
C THR A 91 2.14 -12.28 -13.22
N LYS A 92 1.75 -13.55 -13.17
CA LYS A 92 0.42 -14.06 -13.56
C LYS A 92 -0.59 -14.01 -12.42
N SER A 93 -0.18 -13.67 -11.18
CA SER A 93 -1.12 -13.52 -10.07
C SER A 93 -2.08 -12.38 -10.36
N LYS A 94 -3.33 -12.58 -9.97
CA LYS A 94 -4.44 -11.65 -10.22
C LYS A 94 -4.45 -10.53 -9.19
N ASN A 95 -4.81 -9.35 -9.65
CA ASN A 95 -4.93 -8.15 -8.83
C ASN A 95 -6.12 -7.32 -9.28
N GLN A 96 -6.67 -6.52 -8.37
CA GLN A 96 -7.66 -5.49 -8.67
C GLN A 96 -7.10 -4.11 -8.33
N PRO A 97 -6.30 -3.52 -9.23
CA PRO A 97 -5.72 -2.20 -9.01
C PRO A 97 -6.80 -1.14 -8.90
N ILE A 98 -6.56 -0.12 -8.09
CA ILE A 98 -7.49 0.99 -7.89
C ILE A 98 -6.84 2.32 -8.23
N ASP A 99 -7.59 3.22 -8.87
CA ASP A 99 -7.17 4.60 -9.10
C ASP A 99 -7.00 5.34 -7.76
N LEU A 100 -5.93 6.10 -7.62
CA LEU A 100 -5.63 6.85 -6.39
C LEU A 100 -6.78 7.76 -5.95
N ARG A 101 -7.50 8.39 -6.89
CA ARG A 101 -8.63 9.28 -6.57
C ARG A 101 -9.80 8.49 -6.01
N VAL A 102 -10.05 7.31 -6.58
CA VAL A 102 -11.09 6.40 -6.09
C VAL A 102 -10.74 5.92 -4.68
N ALA A 103 -9.49 5.53 -4.44
CA ALA A 103 -9.01 5.15 -3.12
C ALA A 103 -9.15 6.30 -2.11
N LEU A 104 -8.77 7.52 -2.46
CA LEU A 104 -8.93 8.70 -1.61
C LEU A 104 -10.39 9.01 -1.33
N LYS A 105 -11.27 8.93 -2.34
CA LYS A 105 -12.71 9.14 -2.16
C LYS A 105 -13.31 8.08 -1.25
N SER A 106 -12.88 6.82 -1.39
CA SER A 106 -13.29 5.73 -0.48
C SER A 106 -12.91 6.03 0.96
N ILE A 107 -11.65 6.40 1.20
CA ILE A 107 -11.16 6.75 2.53
C ILE A 107 -11.93 7.93 3.10
N HIS A 108 -12.19 8.96 2.30
CA HIS A 108 -12.97 10.12 2.72
C HIS A 108 -14.39 9.75 3.17
N GLN A 109 -15.07 8.83 2.47
CA GLN A 109 -16.40 8.36 2.85
C GLN A 109 -16.39 7.48 4.12
N ILE A 110 -15.27 6.82 4.40
CA ILE A 110 -15.09 5.95 5.56
C ILE A 110 -14.80 6.75 6.83
N ILE A 111 -14.02 7.84 6.73
CA ILE A 111 -13.60 8.63 7.89
C ILE A 111 -14.81 9.16 8.65
N GLY A 112 -14.90 8.83 9.95
CA GLY A 112 -15.97 9.29 10.85
C GLY A 112 -17.33 8.64 10.62
N ASN A 113 -17.48 7.77 9.64
CA ASN A 113 -18.74 7.09 9.35
C ASN A 113 -18.87 5.82 10.19
N LYS A 114 -19.79 5.84 11.15
CA LYS A 114 -20.01 4.76 12.12
C LYS A 114 -20.38 3.42 11.48
N ASN A 115 -20.93 3.42 10.25
CA ASN A 115 -21.30 2.19 9.55
C ASN A 115 -20.07 1.33 9.19
N TYR A 116 -18.87 1.92 9.17
CA TYR A 116 -17.62 1.24 8.85
C TYR A 116 -16.75 0.95 10.07
N TYR A 117 -17.15 1.38 11.29
CA TYR A 117 -16.35 1.20 12.49
C TYR A 117 -16.12 -0.30 12.79
N ASN A 118 -14.89 -0.64 13.12
CA ASN A 118 -14.44 -1.98 13.49
C ASN A 118 -14.66 -3.07 12.41
N ASN A 119 -14.87 -2.64 11.18
CA ASN A 119 -15.02 -3.54 10.04
C ASN A 119 -13.89 -3.33 9.03
N PRO A 120 -13.25 -4.41 8.54
CA PRO A 120 -12.33 -4.29 7.42
C PRO A 120 -13.13 -4.04 6.13
N ILE A 121 -12.67 -3.08 5.33
CA ILE A 121 -13.27 -2.71 4.05
C ILE A 121 -12.23 -2.98 2.96
N GLU A 122 -12.59 -3.77 1.96
CA GLU A 122 -11.74 -4.00 0.81
C GLU A 122 -12.10 -3.04 -0.33
N ILE A 123 -11.08 -2.40 -0.90
CA ILE A 123 -11.22 -1.49 -2.04
C ILE A 123 -10.34 -1.92 -3.20
N GLY A 124 -10.90 -1.91 -4.41
CA GLY A 124 -10.23 -2.27 -5.65
C GLY A 124 -10.98 -1.70 -6.84
N GLY A 125 -10.37 -1.71 -8.01
CA GLY A 125 -11.05 -1.37 -9.26
C GLY A 125 -12.00 -2.48 -9.71
N SER A 126 -12.78 -2.21 -10.75
CA SER A 126 -13.72 -3.18 -11.34
C SER A 126 -13.03 -4.30 -12.10
N GLU A 127 -11.84 -4.05 -12.64
CA GLU A 127 -11.13 -5.00 -13.48
C GLU A 127 -10.13 -5.85 -12.68
N VAL A 128 -10.19 -7.17 -12.92
CA VAL A 128 -9.19 -8.13 -12.43
C VAL A 128 -8.13 -8.30 -13.52
N VAL A 129 -6.89 -7.93 -13.23
CA VAL A 129 -5.76 -8.02 -14.15
C VAL A 129 -4.57 -8.69 -13.51
N THR A 130 -3.64 -9.21 -14.32
CA THR A 130 -2.36 -9.73 -13.82
C THR A 130 -1.31 -8.61 -13.75
N TYR A 131 -0.23 -8.83 -12.97
CA TYR A 131 0.91 -7.89 -12.98
C TYR A 131 1.53 -7.77 -14.38
N MET A 132 1.51 -8.86 -15.16
CA MET A 132 1.98 -8.84 -16.55
C MET A 132 1.09 -7.95 -17.44
N ASP A 133 -0.23 -7.95 -17.21
CA ASP A 133 -1.14 -7.06 -17.94
C ASP A 133 -0.89 -5.60 -17.58
N ILE A 134 -0.64 -5.30 -16.31
CA ILE A 134 -0.25 -3.95 -15.88
C ILE A 134 1.02 -3.49 -16.61
N LEU A 135 2.05 -4.35 -16.71
CA LEU A 135 3.29 -4.05 -17.45
C LEU A 135 3.00 -3.79 -18.93
N LYS A 136 2.19 -4.65 -19.59
CA LYS A 136 1.83 -4.51 -21.00
C LYS A 136 1.03 -3.25 -21.28
N ILE A 137 0.03 -2.95 -20.44
CA ILE A 137 -0.78 -1.73 -20.59
C ILE A 137 0.09 -0.51 -20.37
N THR A 138 0.93 -0.51 -19.32
CA THR A 138 1.86 0.60 -19.05
C THR A 138 2.82 0.82 -20.22
N ALA A 139 3.35 -0.25 -20.83
CA ALA A 139 4.23 -0.13 -21.98
C ALA A 139 3.52 0.52 -23.19
N ARG A 140 2.26 0.17 -23.43
CA ARG A 140 1.44 0.78 -24.48
C ARG A 140 1.17 2.27 -24.22
N GLU A 141 0.75 2.62 -23.01
CA GLU A 141 0.45 4.01 -22.63
C GLU A 141 1.73 4.89 -22.55
N MET A 142 2.89 4.28 -22.39
CA MET A 142 4.20 4.97 -22.52
C MET A 142 4.74 4.97 -23.96
N GLU A 143 4.00 4.44 -24.93
CA GLU A 143 4.43 4.30 -26.34
C GLU A 143 5.75 3.55 -26.48
N LYS A 144 6.01 2.56 -25.61
CA LYS A 144 7.21 1.75 -25.60
C LYS A 144 6.91 0.35 -26.14
N LYS A 145 7.56 -0.01 -27.26
CA LYS A 145 7.54 -1.39 -27.75
C LYS A 145 8.38 -2.25 -26.81
N ARG A 146 7.73 -3.20 -26.10
CA ARG A 146 8.38 -4.09 -25.11
C ARG A 146 7.99 -5.53 -25.36
N TRP A 147 8.97 -6.41 -25.29
CA TRP A 147 8.77 -7.84 -25.38
C TRP A 147 8.58 -8.38 -23.96
N ILE A 148 7.33 -8.72 -23.61
CA ILE A 148 6.94 -9.14 -22.26
C ILE A 148 6.37 -10.54 -22.35
N PHE A 149 7.08 -11.52 -21.80
CA PHE A 149 6.68 -12.92 -21.81
C PHE A 149 6.98 -13.60 -20.47
N SER A 150 6.24 -14.66 -20.17
CA SER A 150 6.40 -15.41 -18.92
C SER A 150 7.38 -16.55 -19.11
N ILE A 151 8.28 -16.74 -18.14
CA ILE A 151 9.16 -17.89 -18.05
C ILE A 151 8.85 -18.75 -16.82
N PRO A 152 8.80 -20.10 -16.96
CA PRO A 152 8.40 -20.98 -15.87
C PRO A 152 9.46 -21.14 -14.78
N PHE A 153 10.73 -20.99 -15.10
CA PHE A 153 11.87 -21.31 -14.22
C PHE A 153 12.58 -20.07 -13.70
N PHE A 154 11.93 -19.27 -12.86
CA PHE A 154 12.57 -18.13 -12.21
C PHE A 154 12.52 -18.31 -10.70
N SER A 155 13.70 -18.42 -10.05
CA SER A 155 13.77 -18.49 -8.59
C SER A 155 13.37 -17.16 -7.97
N LEU A 156 12.90 -17.19 -6.71
CA LEU A 156 12.57 -15.97 -5.97
C LEU A 156 13.79 -15.04 -5.85
N GLY A 157 14.97 -15.59 -5.66
CA GLY A 157 16.22 -14.83 -5.58
C GLY A 157 16.51 -14.06 -6.85
N MET A 158 16.36 -14.71 -8.02
CA MET A 158 16.50 -14.05 -9.31
C MET A 158 15.43 -12.99 -9.56
N SER A 159 14.19 -13.21 -9.11
CA SER A 159 13.12 -12.21 -9.21
C SER A 159 13.44 -10.94 -8.40
N LYS A 160 13.97 -11.11 -7.19
CA LYS A 160 14.39 -10.00 -6.32
C LYS A 160 15.53 -9.21 -6.93
N LEU A 161 16.53 -9.92 -7.48
CA LEU A 161 17.66 -9.30 -8.17
C LEU A 161 17.19 -8.53 -9.42
N TRP A 162 16.33 -9.14 -10.23
CA TRP A 162 15.80 -8.53 -11.45
C TRP A 162 15.03 -7.23 -11.17
N VAL A 163 14.10 -7.25 -10.21
CA VAL A 163 13.34 -6.04 -9.83
C VAL A 163 14.26 -5.04 -9.13
N GLY A 164 15.17 -5.48 -8.26
CA GLY A 164 16.10 -4.60 -7.54
C GLY A 164 17.03 -3.82 -8.47
N LEU A 165 17.60 -4.50 -9.47
CA LEU A 165 18.53 -3.88 -10.44
C LEU A 165 17.84 -2.87 -11.36
N PHE A 166 16.60 -3.16 -11.80
CA PHE A 166 15.95 -2.38 -12.85
C PHE A 166 14.85 -1.42 -12.38
N SER A 167 14.36 -1.58 -11.16
CA SER A 167 13.32 -0.68 -10.61
C SER A 167 13.86 0.64 -10.06
N GLY A 168 15.19 0.74 -9.86
CA GLY A 168 15.80 1.91 -9.20
C GLY A 168 15.36 2.07 -7.73
N SER A 169 14.80 1.03 -7.13
CA SER A 169 14.33 1.01 -5.74
C SER A 169 15.28 0.20 -4.86
N ASN A 170 15.40 0.58 -3.59
CA ASN A 170 16.24 -0.14 -2.62
C ASN A 170 15.75 -1.58 -2.46
N SER A 171 16.65 -2.56 -2.59
CA SER A 171 16.36 -4.00 -2.52
C SER A 171 15.65 -4.43 -1.23
N ASN A 172 15.89 -3.73 -0.13
CA ASN A 172 15.26 -4.02 1.17
C ASN A 172 13.74 -3.81 1.16
N PHE A 173 13.22 -2.89 0.33
CA PHE A 173 11.78 -2.67 0.15
C PHE A 173 11.17 -3.57 -0.92
N VAL A 174 11.94 -3.90 -1.94
CA VAL A 174 11.47 -4.67 -3.10
C VAL A 174 11.24 -6.14 -2.74
N SER A 175 12.12 -6.72 -1.92
CA SER A 175 12.07 -8.14 -1.57
C SER A 175 10.77 -8.58 -0.87
N PRO A 176 10.31 -7.92 0.22
CA PRO A 176 9.04 -8.28 0.86
C PRO A 176 7.82 -8.02 -0.05
N LEU A 177 7.91 -7.01 -0.91
CA LEU A 177 6.87 -6.70 -1.87
C LEU A 177 6.67 -7.84 -2.88
N ILE A 178 7.76 -8.33 -3.52
CA ILE A 178 7.69 -9.44 -4.48
C ILE A 178 7.09 -10.69 -3.85
N GLU A 179 7.41 -10.98 -2.60
CA GLU A 179 6.86 -12.13 -1.90
C GLU A 179 5.33 -12.02 -1.77
N SER A 180 4.82 -10.81 -1.52
CA SER A 180 3.38 -10.53 -1.46
C SER A 180 2.69 -10.66 -2.82
N LEU A 181 3.40 -10.34 -3.92
CA LEU A 181 2.84 -10.39 -5.27
C LEU A 181 2.58 -11.80 -5.81
N ARG A 182 3.01 -12.84 -5.10
CA ARG A 182 2.78 -14.25 -5.49
C ARG A 182 1.34 -14.70 -5.28
N HIS A 183 0.59 -14.00 -4.47
CA HIS A 183 -0.79 -14.31 -4.14
C HIS A 183 -1.75 -13.48 -4.98
N ASP A 184 -2.89 -14.07 -5.29
CA ASP A 184 -3.98 -13.32 -5.89
C ASP A 184 -4.52 -12.31 -4.87
N MET A 185 -4.60 -11.06 -5.28
CA MET A 185 -5.09 -9.93 -4.48
C MET A 185 -6.36 -9.36 -5.11
N THR A 186 -7.40 -10.18 -5.11
CA THR A 186 -8.74 -9.82 -5.58
C THR A 186 -9.67 -9.60 -4.39
N LEU A 187 -10.68 -8.76 -4.56
CA LEU A 187 -11.66 -8.47 -3.52
C LEU A 187 -12.37 -9.76 -3.05
N ASN A 188 -12.46 -9.92 -1.74
CA ASN A 188 -13.13 -11.02 -1.09
C ASN A 188 -14.44 -10.58 -0.43
N SER A 189 -14.57 -9.29 -0.14
CA SER A 189 -15.70 -8.70 0.57
C SER A 189 -16.76 -8.19 -0.41
N LYS A 190 -18.02 -8.33 -0.01
CA LYS A 190 -19.17 -7.71 -0.69
C LYS A 190 -19.46 -6.29 -0.16
N VAL A 191 -18.69 -5.80 0.81
CA VAL A 191 -18.88 -4.45 1.35
C VAL A 191 -18.25 -3.48 0.38
N ILE A 192 -19.09 -2.84 -0.41
CA ILE A 192 -18.69 -1.87 -1.43
C ILE A 192 -18.93 -0.47 -0.87
N VAL A 193 -17.93 0.37 -0.96
CA VAL A 193 -18.14 1.82 -0.76
C VAL A 193 -18.91 2.31 -1.98
N LYS A 194 -20.12 2.85 -1.75
CA LYS A 194 -21.04 3.26 -2.81
C LYS A 194 -20.60 4.55 -3.50
N ASP A 195 -21.16 4.81 -4.67
CA ASP A 195 -21.02 6.08 -5.40
C ASP A 195 -19.56 6.47 -5.71
N LEU A 196 -18.72 5.47 -5.96
CA LEU A 196 -17.37 5.66 -6.44
C LEU A 196 -17.33 5.70 -7.97
N PRO A 197 -16.52 6.59 -8.56
CA PRO A 197 -16.27 6.53 -9.98
C PRO A 197 -15.53 5.24 -10.33
N ASP A 198 -15.91 4.65 -11.44
CA ASP A 198 -15.22 3.48 -12.00
C ASP A 198 -14.35 3.92 -13.18
N TYR A 199 -13.09 3.47 -13.16
CA TYR A 199 -12.13 3.74 -14.21
C TYR A 199 -11.50 2.44 -14.66
N SER A 200 -11.41 2.27 -15.97
CA SER A 200 -10.64 1.15 -16.53
C SER A 200 -9.18 1.22 -16.10
N ILE A 201 -8.52 0.06 -16.05
CA ILE A 201 -7.08 0.01 -15.72
C ILE A 201 -6.24 0.85 -16.70
N LYS A 202 -6.65 0.91 -17.97
CA LYS A 202 -6.02 1.74 -18.98
C LYS A 202 -6.10 3.22 -18.65
N GLU A 203 -7.30 3.72 -18.31
CA GLU A 203 -7.49 5.12 -17.91
C GLU A 203 -6.74 5.47 -16.64
N THR A 204 -6.77 4.58 -15.66
CA THR A 204 -6.02 4.70 -14.40
C THR A 204 -4.52 4.85 -14.65
N ILE A 205 -3.95 3.99 -15.50
CA ILE A 205 -2.52 4.05 -15.87
C ILE A 205 -2.21 5.33 -16.65
N LYS A 206 -3.05 5.70 -17.64
CA LYS A 206 -2.87 6.93 -18.42
C LYS A 206 -2.81 8.16 -17.52
N ARG A 207 -3.73 8.26 -16.56
CA ARG A 207 -3.73 9.34 -15.56
C ARG A 207 -2.51 9.33 -14.67
N ALA A 208 -2.07 8.16 -14.22
CA ALA A 208 -0.89 8.03 -13.38
C ALA A 208 0.41 8.44 -14.09
N LEU A 209 0.44 8.34 -15.42
CA LEU A 209 1.56 8.76 -16.26
C LEU A 209 1.51 10.27 -16.62
N ASP A 210 0.38 10.94 -16.40
CA ASP A 210 0.23 12.36 -16.72
C ASP A 210 1.09 13.22 -15.78
N LYS A 211 2.09 13.87 -16.35
CA LYS A 211 3.03 14.74 -15.63
C LYS A 211 2.40 16.07 -15.20
N ASN A 212 1.26 16.45 -15.77
CA ASN A 212 0.56 17.69 -15.44
C ASN A 212 -0.24 17.57 -14.14
N ILE A 213 -0.50 16.35 -13.68
CA ILE A 213 -1.16 16.12 -12.41
C ILE A 213 -0.15 16.35 -11.30
N LYS A 214 -0.17 17.56 -10.74
CA LYS A 214 0.58 17.90 -9.54
C LYS A 214 -0.07 17.20 -8.35
N ILE A 215 0.69 16.32 -7.68
CA ILE A 215 0.30 15.84 -6.36
C ILE A 215 0.40 17.05 -5.43
N PRO A 216 -0.65 17.41 -4.67
CA PRO A 216 -0.51 18.44 -3.65
C PRO A 216 0.61 18.01 -2.70
N THR A 217 1.72 18.74 -2.72
CA THR A 217 2.76 18.57 -1.70
C THR A 217 2.14 19.01 -0.39
N VAL A 218 2.07 18.11 0.59
CA VAL A 218 1.72 18.50 1.97
C VAL A 218 2.69 19.63 2.34
N PRO A 219 2.19 20.82 2.75
CA PRO A 219 3.08 21.89 3.15
C PRO A 219 4.03 21.37 4.23
N THR A 220 5.33 21.47 3.98
CA THR A 220 6.38 20.98 4.86
C THR A 220 6.35 21.63 6.25
N GLY A 221 5.53 22.66 6.44
CA GLY A 221 5.30 23.34 7.71
C GLY A 221 4.67 22.49 8.83
N LEU A 222 3.94 21.42 8.51
CA LEU A 222 3.42 20.51 9.54
C LEU A 222 4.46 19.49 10.04
N ALA A 223 5.56 19.29 9.30
CA ALA A 223 6.65 18.40 9.72
C ALA A 223 7.74 19.12 10.55
N GLN A 224 7.66 20.42 10.76
CA GLN A 224 8.67 21.23 11.44
C GLN A 224 8.18 22.01 12.66
N THR A 225 7.04 21.72 13.22
CA THR A 225 6.85 22.04 14.63
C THR A 225 7.74 21.12 15.46
N LYS A 226 9.03 21.41 15.43
CA LYS A 226 9.92 21.07 16.53
C LYS A 226 9.45 21.86 17.74
N ASP A 227 8.36 21.41 18.31
CA ASP A 227 8.00 21.84 19.64
C ASP A 227 9.03 21.22 20.58
N LYS A 228 10.06 22.02 20.90
CA LYS A 228 11.13 21.65 21.82
C LYS A 228 10.59 21.24 23.19
N ASN A 229 9.33 21.58 23.49
CA ASN A 229 8.67 21.22 24.72
C ASN A 229 8.10 19.81 24.69
N THR A 230 7.62 19.32 23.54
CA THR A 230 7.12 17.94 23.39
C THR A 230 8.25 16.93 23.50
N VAL A 231 9.46 17.23 22.97
CA VAL A 231 10.63 16.35 23.10
C VAL A 231 11.11 16.26 24.55
N ARG A 232 11.02 17.35 25.34
CA ARG A 232 11.38 17.33 26.77
C ARG A 232 10.39 16.52 27.61
N SER A 233 9.10 16.49 27.28
CA SER A 233 8.10 15.67 27.99
C SER A 233 8.26 14.18 27.71
N VAL A 234 8.59 13.79 26.50
CA VAL A 234 8.88 12.37 26.15
C VAL A 234 10.14 11.86 26.81
N GLN A 235 11.20 12.68 26.89
CA GLN A 235 12.43 12.30 27.60
C GLN A 235 12.25 12.17 29.13
N ARG A 236 11.28 12.89 29.75
CA ARG A 236 10.97 12.75 31.19
C ARG A 236 10.21 11.45 31.48
N ILE A 237 9.46 10.90 30.56
CA ILE A 237 8.73 9.64 30.74
C ILE A 237 9.65 8.43 30.58
N SER A 238 10.74 8.55 29.80
CA SER A 238 11.68 7.45 29.52
C SER A 238 12.78 7.28 30.57
N ASN A 239 12.86 8.08 31.63
CA ASN A 239 13.89 7.97 32.65
C ASN A 239 13.37 8.23 34.08
N PRO A 240 12.66 7.26 34.69
CA PRO A 240 12.12 7.42 36.05
C PRO A 240 13.15 7.24 37.18
N SER A 241 14.44 6.98 36.88
CA SER A 241 15.45 6.58 37.89
C SER A 241 16.52 7.64 38.18
N LYS A 242 16.16 8.91 38.26
CA LYS A 242 17.03 9.93 38.89
C LYS A 242 16.22 10.88 39.77
N LYS A 243 15.72 10.35 40.88
CA LYS A 243 15.42 11.11 42.09
C LYS A 243 15.80 10.22 43.25
N THR A 244 16.99 10.45 43.79
CA THR A 244 17.36 10.46 45.23
C THR A 244 18.89 10.50 45.30
N ALA A 245 19.41 11.61 45.57
CA ALA A 245 20.50 11.91 46.52
C ALA A 245 20.56 13.43 46.67
#